data_84153d8932a4d301b26a1131e6f6623c
#
_entry.id   84153d8932a4d301b26a1131e6f6623c
#
_cell.length_a   1.000
_cell.length_b   1.000
_cell.length_c   1.000
_cell.angle_alpha   90.00
_cell.angle_beta   90.00
_cell.angle_gamma   90.00
#
_symmetry.space_group_name_H-M   'P 1'
#
loop_
_entity.id
_entity.type
_entity.pdbx_description
1 polymer ?
#
loop_
_entity_poly.entity_id
_entity_poly.type
_entity_poly.pdbx_seq_one_letter_code
_entity_poly.pdbx_strand_id
1 'polypeptide(L)'
;MQGIGTALYEEMAFDERGQPLASTFADYLLPGTAESPDIRVLHMETPSPYTRFGQKGIGESGAIGPPAAIGNAVNDALKEFGAEVAQLPITPRRIVAALEEAGA
;
A
#
# COMPACT_ATOMS: atom_id res chain seq x y z
N MET A 1 -3.31 8.35 2.66
CA MET A 1 -4.40 7.40 2.26
C MET A 1 -4.12 6.71 0.93
N GLN A 2 -3.71 7.42 -0.13
CA GLN A 2 -3.51 6.80 -1.46
C GLN A 2 -2.64 5.54 -1.42
N GLY A 3 -1.45 5.60 -0.86
CA GLY A 3 -0.57 4.43 -0.79
C GLY A 3 -1.02 3.34 0.19
N ILE A 4 -1.87 3.65 1.17
CA ILE A 4 -2.54 2.64 2.01
C ILE A 4 -3.51 1.83 1.15
N GLY A 5 -4.29 2.51 0.28
CA GLY A 5 -5.14 1.84 -0.70
C GLY A 5 -4.36 0.86 -1.57
N THR A 6 -3.29 1.33 -2.20
CA THR A 6 -2.42 0.50 -3.04
C THR A 6 -1.81 -0.68 -2.27
N ALA A 7 -1.41 -0.47 -1.01
CA ALA A 7 -0.76 -1.49 -0.21
C ALA A 7 -1.71 -2.61 0.27
N LEU A 8 -2.98 -2.28 0.59
CA LEU A 8 -3.86 -3.18 1.34
C LEU A 8 -5.17 -3.55 0.64
N TYR A 9 -5.66 -2.73 -0.30
CA TYR A 9 -7.04 -2.86 -0.81
C TYR A 9 -7.15 -2.93 -2.33
N GLU A 10 -6.46 -2.04 -3.05
CA GLU A 10 -6.68 -1.81 -4.47
C GLU A 10 -6.04 -2.92 -5.32
N GLU A 11 -6.87 -3.69 -5.99
CA GLU A 11 -6.44 -4.75 -6.90
C GLU A 11 -7.20 -4.72 -8.21
N MET A 12 -6.50 -4.59 -9.31
CA MET A 12 -7.06 -4.80 -10.65
C MET A 12 -6.90 -6.28 -11.01
N ALA A 13 -7.88 -7.08 -10.63
CA ALA A 13 -7.92 -8.50 -10.96
C ALA A 13 -8.48 -8.74 -12.37
N PHE A 14 -7.98 -9.77 -13.04
CA PHE A 14 -8.43 -10.20 -14.35
C PHE A 14 -8.82 -11.68 -14.31
N ASP A 15 -9.77 -12.07 -15.17
CA ASP A 15 -10.10 -13.47 -15.39
C ASP A 15 -9.08 -14.16 -16.33
N GLU A 16 -9.27 -15.45 -16.57
CA GLU A 16 -8.41 -16.26 -17.46
C GLU A 16 -8.40 -15.77 -18.93
N ARG A 17 -9.38 -14.95 -19.30
CA ARG A 17 -9.51 -14.36 -20.65
C ARG A 17 -8.95 -12.94 -20.71
N GLY A 18 -8.40 -12.43 -19.60
CA GLY A 18 -7.88 -11.08 -19.52
C GLY A 18 -8.95 -10.00 -19.37
N GLN A 19 -10.19 -10.35 -18.99
CA GLN A 19 -11.22 -9.38 -18.69
C GLN A 19 -11.06 -8.84 -17.27
N PRO A 20 -11.15 -7.51 -17.04
CA PRO A 20 -11.07 -6.95 -15.71
C PRO A 20 -12.28 -7.39 -14.87
N LEU A 21 -12.02 -7.88 -13.67
CA LEU A 21 -13.03 -8.25 -12.69
C LEU A 21 -13.44 -7.08 -11.81
N ALA A 22 -12.58 -6.08 -11.68
CA ALA A 22 -12.82 -4.87 -10.90
C ALA A 22 -13.26 -3.72 -11.84
N SER A 23 -14.50 -3.75 -12.32
CA SER A 23 -15.03 -2.77 -13.28
C SER A 23 -15.84 -1.64 -12.65
N THR A 24 -16.15 -1.72 -11.37
CA THR A 24 -16.88 -0.71 -10.59
C THR A 24 -16.18 -0.45 -9.25
N PHE A 25 -16.53 0.63 -8.54
CA PHE A 25 -16.04 0.86 -7.18
C PHE A 25 -16.64 -0.08 -6.13
N ALA A 26 -17.60 -0.93 -6.49
CA ALA A 26 -18.04 -2.04 -5.66
C ALA A 26 -17.02 -3.18 -5.66
N ASP A 27 -16.28 -3.34 -6.76
CA ASP A 27 -15.30 -4.40 -6.96
C ASP A 27 -13.86 -3.91 -6.75
N TYR A 28 -13.57 -2.68 -7.19
CA TYR A 28 -12.29 -2.01 -6.96
C TYR A 28 -12.34 -1.24 -5.63
N LEU A 29 -11.76 -1.82 -4.60
CA LEU A 29 -11.88 -1.33 -3.23
C LEU A 29 -10.98 -0.12 -2.98
N LEU A 30 -11.59 1.06 -2.90
CA LEU A 30 -10.91 2.25 -2.38
C LEU A 30 -11.12 2.32 -0.85
N PRO A 31 -10.06 2.62 -0.07
CA PRO A 31 -10.22 2.80 1.37
C PRO A 31 -11.07 4.04 1.66
N GLY A 32 -12.09 3.87 2.48
CA GLY A 32 -12.97 4.93 2.93
C GLY A 32 -12.47 5.60 4.22
N THR A 33 -13.35 6.37 4.83
CA THR A 33 -13.03 7.08 6.09
C THR A 33 -12.80 6.12 7.25
N ALA A 34 -13.50 4.97 7.25
CA ALA A 34 -13.37 3.96 8.30
C ALA A 34 -12.00 3.26 8.29
N GLU A 35 -11.39 3.11 7.12
CA GLU A 35 -10.09 2.50 6.92
C GLU A 35 -8.93 3.49 7.10
N SER A 36 -9.25 4.80 7.24
CA SER A 36 -8.22 5.83 7.43
C SER A 36 -7.71 5.82 8.87
N PRO A 37 -6.42 5.51 9.11
CA PRO A 37 -5.84 5.65 10.44
C PRO A 37 -5.66 7.12 10.81
N ASP A 38 -5.39 7.39 12.08
CA ASP A 38 -4.93 8.70 12.54
C ASP A 38 -3.51 8.95 12.01
N ILE A 39 -3.40 9.79 10.97
CA ILE A 39 -2.13 10.08 10.30
C ILE A 39 -1.48 11.30 10.93
N ARG A 40 -0.36 11.10 11.62
CA ARG A 40 0.47 12.21 12.11
C ARG A 40 1.29 12.77 10.95
N VAL A 41 1.08 14.05 10.63
CA VAL A 41 1.82 14.77 9.59
C VAL A 41 2.93 15.59 10.23
N LEU A 42 4.16 15.37 9.77
CA LEU A 42 5.35 16.12 10.14
C LEU A 42 5.99 16.73 8.89
N HIS A 43 6.64 17.87 9.05
CA HIS A 43 7.30 18.56 7.96
C HIS A 43 8.82 18.59 8.18
N MET A 44 9.58 18.21 7.15
CA MET A 44 11.02 18.42 7.07
C MET A 44 11.29 19.36 5.90
N GLU A 45 11.63 20.59 6.20
CA GLU A 45 11.90 21.60 5.19
C GLU A 45 13.31 21.44 4.60
N THR A 46 13.38 21.24 3.29
CA THR A 46 14.63 21.17 2.53
C THR A 46 14.52 22.04 1.29
N PRO A 47 14.65 23.37 1.42
CA PRO A 47 14.48 24.29 0.29
C PRO A 47 15.45 24.00 -0.85
N SER A 48 14.96 24.10 -2.09
CA SER A 48 15.81 24.00 -3.27
C SER A 48 16.63 25.28 -3.45
N PRO A 49 17.96 25.20 -3.66
CA PRO A 49 18.78 26.37 -3.98
C PRO A 49 18.58 26.89 -5.41
N TYR A 50 17.87 26.13 -6.26
CA TYR A 50 17.73 26.42 -7.69
C TYR A 50 16.37 27.02 -8.07
N THR A 51 15.42 27.09 -7.12
CA THR A 51 14.09 27.59 -7.41
C THR A 51 13.79 28.85 -6.60
N ARG A 52 12.99 29.76 -7.20
CA ARG A 52 12.49 30.90 -6.47
C ARG A 52 11.63 30.40 -5.30
N PHE A 53 11.83 30.91 -4.12
CA PHE A 53 11.18 30.51 -2.87
C PHE A 53 11.55 29.10 -2.35
N GLY A 54 12.54 28.43 -2.92
CA GLY A 54 12.96 27.11 -2.48
C GLY A 54 11.97 25.98 -2.76
N GLN A 55 10.95 26.23 -3.59
CA GLN A 55 9.87 25.28 -3.86
C GLN A 55 10.34 24.08 -4.65
N LYS A 56 9.71 22.93 -4.38
CA LYS A 56 9.92 21.65 -5.08
C LYS A 56 8.57 21.04 -5.43
N GLY A 57 8.52 20.30 -6.56
CA GLY A 57 7.35 19.53 -6.92
C GLY A 57 7.23 18.28 -6.04
N ILE A 58 6.02 18.00 -5.55
CA ILE A 58 5.69 16.82 -4.76
C ILE A 58 4.22 16.42 -5.00
N GLY A 59 3.96 15.68 -6.07
CA GLY A 59 2.61 15.23 -6.42
C GLY A 59 2.28 13.81 -5.95
N GLU A 60 3.26 12.91 -5.94
CA GLU A 60 3.03 11.47 -5.79
C GLU A 60 3.62 10.86 -4.51
N SER A 61 4.06 11.68 -3.56
CA SER A 61 4.68 11.17 -2.32
C SER A 61 3.80 10.17 -1.56
N GLY A 62 2.49 10.37 -1.62
CA GLY A 62 1.52 9.47 -1.00
C GLY A 62 1.42 8.08 -1.64
N ALA A 63 1.94 7.92 -2.86
CA ALA A 63 1.95 6.64 -3.59
C ALA A 63 3.33 5.96 -3.57
N ILE A 64 4.40 6.71 -3.33
CA ILE A 64 5.78 6.20 -3.43
C ILE A 64 6.21 5.46 -2.15
N GLY A 65 6.13 6.13 -1.00
CA GLY A 65 6.64 5.61 0.27
C GLY A 65 5.74 4.59 0.96
N PRO A 66 4.42 4.82 1.08
CA PRO A 66 3.55 3.99 1.90
C PRO A 66 3.48 2.51 1.51
N PRO A 67 3.44 2.11 0.22
CA PRO A 67 3.40 0.68 -0.14
C PRO A 67 4.58 -0.11 0.41
N ALA A 68 5.79 0.42 0.26
CA ALA A 68 7.00 -0.22 0.80
C ALA A 68 7.03 -0.17 2.34
N ALA A 69 6.64 0.94 2.95
CA ALA A 69 6.62 1.06 4.41
C ALA A 69 5.62 0.09 5.05
N ILE A 70 4.43 -0.05 4.48
CA ILE A 70 3.41 -0.99 4.96
C ILE A 70 3.86 -2.43 4.71
N GLY A 71 4.40 -2.73 3.53
CA GLY A 71 4.93 -4.06 3.22
C GLY A 71 6.01 -4.49 4.19
N ASN A 72 6.96 -3.62 4.49
CA ASN A 72 8.01 -3.89 5.47
C ASN A 72 7.44 -4.10 6.88
N ALA A 73 6.46 -3.30 7.30
CA ALA A 73 5.83 -3.44 8.61
C ALA A 73 5.06 -4.76 8.76
N VAL A 74 4.33 -5.17 7.72
CA VAL A 74 3.63 -6.47 7.71
C VAL A 74 4.62 -7.62 7.75
N ASN A 75 5.67 -7.59 6.93
CA ASN A 75 6.67 -8.64 6.91
C ASN A 75 7.49 -8.70 8.20
N ASP A 76 7.72 -7.57 8.86
CA ASP A 76 8.33 -7.58 10.19
C ASP A 76 7.43 -8.27 11.23
N ALA A 77 6.12 -8.04 11.17
CA ALA A 77 5.16 -8.74 12.02
C ALA A 77 5.06 -10.25 11.71
N LEU A 78 5.21 -10.65 10.45
CA LEU A 78 5.15 -12.04 10.03
C LEU A 78 6.45 -12.83 10.26
N LYS A 79 7.54 -12.14 10.57
CA LYS A 79 8.88 -12.72 10.73
C LYS A 79 8.94 -13.82 11.79
N GLU A 80 8.20 -13.69 12.88
CA GLU A 80 8.13 -14.70 13.96
C GLU A 80 7.57 -16.04 13.48
N PHE A 81 6.75 -16.00 12.41
CA PHE A 81 6.15 -17.19 11.80
C PHE A 81 6.95 -17.73 10.61
N GLY A 82 8.05 -17.07 10.24
CA GLY A 82 8.81 -17.40 9.05
C GLY A 82 8.08 -17.13 7.74
N ALA A 83 7.02 -16.32 7.77
CA ALA A 83 6.18 -16.00 6.64
C ALA A 83 6.55 -14.65 6.02
N GLU A 84 6.35 -14.52 4.70
CA GLU A 84 6.60 -13.29 3.96
C GLU A 84 5.55 -13.09 2.86
N VAL A 85 5.09 -11.85 2.68
CA VAL A 85 4.21 -11.45 1.58
C VAL A 85 4.95 -10.46 0.69
N ALA A 86 5.29 -10.88 -0.52
CA ALA A 86 6.05 -10.07 -1.50
C ALA A 86 5.17 -9.43 -2.58
N GLN A 87 3.85 -9.58 -2.51
CA GLN A 87 2.91 -9.09 -3.52
C GLN A 87 1.88 -8.13 -2.93
N LEU A 88 1.67 -6.99 -3.61
CA LEU A 88 0.60 -6.05 -3.31
C LEU A 88 -0.69 -6.36 -4.10
N PRO A 89 -1.86 -5.97 -3.58
CA PRO A 89 -2.10 -5.52 -2.20
C PRO A 89 -1.92 -6.66 -1.19
N ILE A 90 -1.48 -6.34 0.03
CA ILE A 90 -1.33 -7.31 1.11
C ILE A 90 -2.70 -7.56 1.74
N THR A 91 -3.48 -8.41 1.09
CA THR A 91 -4.81 -8.77 1.56
C THR A 91 -4.75 -9.80 2.69
N PRO A 92 -5.80 -9.90 3.55
CA PRO A 92 -5.88 -10.95 4.55
C PRO A 92 -5.69 -12.36 3.98
N ARG A 93 -6.22 -12.61 2.77
CA ARG A 93 -6.05 -13.89 2.07
C ARG A 93 -4.58 -14.20 1.78
N ARG A 94 -3.80 -13.20 1.33
CA ARG A 94 -2.37 -13.37 1.05
C ARG A 94 -1.56 -13.60 2.32
N ILE A 95 -1.94 -12.94 3.42
CA ILE A 95 -1.32 -13.17 4.73
C ILE A 95 -1.57 -14.60 5.20
N VAL A 96 -2.83 -15.07 5.13
CA VAL A 96 -3.17 -16.44 5.53
C VAL A 96 -2.42 -17.47 4.67
N ALA A 97 -2.39 -17.28 3.35
CA ALA A 97 -1.65 -18.17 2.46
C ALA A 97 -0.15 -18.23 2.80
N ALA A 98 0.47 -17.08 3.08
CA ALA A 98 1.88 -17.03 3.48
C ALA A 98 2.15 -17.73 4.82
N LEU A 99 1.23 -17.63 5.79
CA LEU A 99 1.31 -18.35 7.06
C LEU A 99 1.17 -19.86 6.85
N GLU A 100 0.20 -20.30 6.04
CA GLU A 100 0.01 -21.72 5.70
C GLU A 100 1.25 -22.30 5.00
N GLU A 101 1.84 -21.57 4.06
CA GLU A 101 3.08 -21.97 3.38
C GLU A 101 4.27 -22.07 4.34
N ALA A 102 4.33 -21.22 5.36
CA ALA A 102 5.34 -21.26 6.41
C ALA A 102 5.10 -22.38 7.44
N GLY A 103 3.93 -23.00 7.44
CA GLY A 103 3.56 -24.05 8.40
C GLY A 103 3.14 -23.54 9.77
N ALA A 104 2.66 -22.29 9.82
CA ALA A 104 2.21 -21.62 11.05
C ALA A 104 0.71 -21.78 11.30
#